data_529f150eac27a3322d2fa4a33e475fb9
#
_entry.id   529f150eac27a3322d2fa4a33e475fb9
#
_cell.length_a   1.000
_cell.length_b   1.000
_cell.length_c   1.000
_cell.angle_alpha   90.00
_cell.angle_beta   90.00
_cell.angle_gamma   90.00
#
_symmetry.space_group_name_H-M   'P 1'
#
loop_
_entity.id
_entity.type
_entity.pdbx_description
1 polymer ?
#
loop_
_entity_poly.entity_id
_entity_poly.type
_entity_poly.pdbx_seq_one_letter_code
_entity_poly.pdbx_strand_id
1 'polypeptide(L)'
;MATLRSLLDSPDQSVRLKAALAAGTYPEPEFIDILISQCAMEPDFFVRDTLSWALMRNDIPQGVKRLETELQSANIQAKSQAIHTLSKI
;
A
#
# COMPACT_ATOMS: atom_id res chain seq x y z
N MET A 1 16.71 -9.97 10.01
CA MET A 1 15.35 -10.42 9.68
C MET A 1 14.73 -9.46 8.67
N ALA A 2 14.10 -9.96 7.63
CA ALA A 2 13.47 -9.11 6.62
C ALA A 2 12.22 -8.44 7.19
N THR A 3 12.08 -7.13 6.95
CA THR A 3 10.90 -6.38 7.33
C THR A 3 10.01 -6.15 6.11
N LEU A 4 8.76 -5.78 6.32
CA LEU A 4 7.86 -5.45 5.21
C LEU A 4 8.48 -4.37 4.31
N ARG A 5 9.03 -3.31 4.90
CA ARG A 5 9.66 -2.23 4.13
C ARG A 5 10.83 -2.74 3.29
N SER A 6 11.69 -3.59 3.86
CA SER A 6 12.84 -4.11 3.11
C SER A 6 12.42 -5.02 1.97
N LEU A 7 11.36 -5.82 2.16
CA LEU A 7 10.83 -6.68 1.11
C LEU A 7 10.18 -5.87 -0.01
N LEU A 8 9.48 -4.79 0.33
CA LEU A 8 8.88 -3.91 -0.68
C LEU A 8 9.93 -3.09 -1.44
N ASP A 9 11.13 -2.95 -0.90
CA ASP A 9 12.25 -2.29 -1.58
C ASP A 9 12.98 -3.22 -2.55
N SER A 10 12.63 -4.50 -2.59
CA SER A 10 13.29 -5.46 -3.48
C SER A 10 13.11 -5.06 -4.95
N PRO A 11 14.15 -5.22 -5.79
CA PRO A 11 14.01 -5.04 -7.23
C PRO A 11 13.19 -6.14 -7.91
N ASP A 12 12.97 -7.27 -7.22
CA ASP A 12 12.19 -8.40 -7.73
C ASP A 12 10.70 -8.17 -7.48
N GLN A 13 9.93 -8.03 -8.55
CA GLN A 13 8.48 -7.84 -8.49
C GLN A 13 7.78 -8.95 -7.72
N SER A 14 8.22 -10.20 -7.85
CA SER A 14 7.63 -11.34 -7.14
C SER A 14 7.79 -11.21 -5.63
N VAL A 15 8.95 -10.72 -5.17
CA VAL A 15 9.19 -10.49 -3.74
C VAL A 15 8.27 -9.39 -3.23
N ARG A 16 8.14 -8.29 -3.97
CA ARG A 16 7.24 -7.20 -3.60
C ARG A 16 5.78 -7.66 -3.52
N LEU A 17 5.34 -8.47 -4.50
CA LEU A 17 3.99 -9.01 -4.52
C LEU A 17 3.71 -9.90 -3.31
N LYS A 18 4.64 -10.80 -2.99
CA LYS A 18 4.50 -11.68 -1.82
C LYS A 18 4.46 -10.88 -0.53
N ALA A 19 5.26 -9.82 -0.44
CA ALA A 19 5.27 -8.94 0.74
C ALA A 19 3.90 -8.25 0.92
N ALA A 20 3.32 -7.75 -0.17
CA ALA A 20 2.01 -7.12 -0.13
C ALA A 20 0.92 -8.12 0.29
N LEU A 21 0.96 -9.34 -0.23
CA LEU A 21 0.03 -10.41 0.16
C LEU A 21 0.15 -10.75 1.64
N ALA A 22 1.37 -10.84 2.15
CA ALA A 22 1.62 -11.14 3.57
C ALA A 22 1.07 -10.02 4.46
N ALA A 23 1.25 -8.77 4.07
CA ALA A 23 0.76 -7.62 4.84
C ALA A 23 -0.76 -7.62 4.95
N GLY A 24 -1.48 -8.08 3.93
CA GLY A 24 -2.93 -8.20 3.97
C GLY A 24 -3.43 -9.45 4.67
N THR A 25 -2.64 -10.52 4.64
CA THR A 25 -2.96 -11.79 5.31
C THR A 25 -2.77 -11.68 6.82
N TYR A 26 -1.74 -10.95 7.26
CA TYR A 26 -1.41 -10.71 8.67
C TYR A 26 -1.38 -9.21 8.94
N PRO A 27 -2.55 -8.54 8.94
CA PRO A 27 -2.58 -7.08 9.03
C PRO A 27 -2.10 -6.57 10.40
N GLU A 28 -1.32 -5.48 10.36
CA GLU A 28 -0.87 -4.77 11.55
C GLU A 28 -0.99 -3.27 11.32
N PRO A 29 -1.38 -2.48 12.35
CA PRO A 29 -1.58 -1.03 12.18
C PRO A 29 -0.35 -0.31 11.62
N GLU A 30 0.86 -0.74 11.97
CA GLU A 30 2.11 -0.13 11.51
C GLU A 30 2.36 -0.33 10.02
N PHE A 31 1.65 -1.26 9.36
CA PHE A 31 1.81 -1.49 7.93
C PHE A 31 1.12 -0.41 7.08
N ILE A 32 0.16 0.31 7.65
CA ILE A 32 -0.65 1.27 6.88
C ILE A 32 0.21 2.33 6.19
N ASP A 33 1.10 2.99 6.92
CA ASP A 33 1.98 4.01 6.35
C ASP A 33 2.94 3.42 5.32
N ILE A 34 3.45 2.21 5.59
CA ILE A 34 4.37 1.52 4.69
C ILE A 34 3.65 1.19 3.37
N LEU A 35 2.43 0.66 3.44
CA LEU A 35 1.64 0.31 2.27
C LEU A 35 1.31 1.53 1.42
N ILE A 36 0.90 2.63 2.05
CA ILE A 36 0.58 3.87 1.36
C ILE A 36 1.83 4.46 0.68
N SER A 37 2.96 4.49 1.39
CA SER A 37 4.22 4.97 0.83
C SER A 37 4.65 4.15 -0.38
N GLN A 38 4.50 2.84 -0.32
CA GLN A 38 4.86 1.97 -1.44
C GLN A 38 3.93 2.19 -2.63
N CYS A 39 2.64 2.41 -2.43
CA CYS A 39 1.70 2.70 -3.50
C CYS A 39 2.13 3.91 -4.33
N ALA A 40 2.75 4.92 -3.69
CA ALA A 40 3.18 6.14 -4.37
C ALA A 40 4.35 5.92 -5.33
N MET A 41 5.12 4.85 -5.16
CA MET A 41 6.33 4.60 -5.95
C MET A 41 6.37 3.22 -6.63
N GLU A 42 5.40 2.35 -6.37
CA GLU A 42 5.39 1.02 -6.96
C GLU A 42 5.11 1.09 -8.47
N PRO A 43 6.01 0.61 -9.33
CA PRO A 43 5.83 0.68 -10.78
C PRO A 43 4.87 -0.38 -11.35
N ASP A 44 4.70 -1.51 -10.67
CA ASP A 44 3.90 -2.63 -11.19
C ASP A 44 2.45 -2.51 -10.76
N PHE A 45 1.53 -2.62 -11.74
CA PHE A 45 0.09 -2.48 -11.51
C PHE A 45 -0.44 -3.57 -10.57
N PHE A 46 -0.02 -4.82 -10.75
CA PHE A 46 -0.52 -5.92 -9.92
C PHE A 46 -0.06 -5.78 -8.47
N VAL A 47 1.17 -5.31 -8.26
CA VAL A 47 1.66 -5.04 -6.91
C VAL A 47 0.87 -3.91 -6.30
N ARG A 48 0.62 -2.81 -7.04
CA ARG A 48 -0.19 -1.70 -6.54
C ARG A 48 -1.60 -2.15 -6.14
N ASP A 49 -2.24 -2.99 -6.97
CA ASP A 49 -3.58 -3.48 -6.66
C ASP A 49 -3.58 -4.35 -5.41
N THR A 50 -2.55 -5.18 -5.24
CA THR A 50 -2.38 -6.01 -4.04
C THR A 50 -2.11 -5.15 -2.81
N LEU A 51 -1.32 -4.09 -2.94
CA LEU A 51 -1.08 -3.14 -1.85
C LEU A 51 -2.39 -2.48 -1.40
N SER A 52 -3.26 -2.10 -2.35
CA SER A 52 -4.58 -1.54 -2.03
C SER A 52 -5.44 -2.55 -1.29
N TRP A 53 -5.43 -3.81 -1.74
CA TRP A 53 -6.14 -4.89 -1.06
C TRP A 53 -5.62 -5.07 0.37
N ALA A 54 -4.29 -5.11 0.55
CA ALA A 54 -3.67 -5.25 1.86
C ALA A 54 -4.06 -4.09 2.79
N LEU A 55 -4.11 -2.88 2.25
CA LEU A 55 -4.51 -1.70 3.01
C LEU A 55 -5.94 -1.83 3.51
N MET A 56 -6.86 -2.34 2.68
CA MET A 56 -8.25 -2.55 3.08
C MET A 56 -8.42 -3.64 4.13
N ARG A 57 -7.47 -4.56 4.22
CA ARG A 57 -7.45 -5.60 5.26
C ARG A 57 -7.00 -5.08 6.62
N ASN A 58 -6.35 -3.92 6.64
CA ASN A 58 -5.87 -3.28 7.86
C ASN A 58 -6.97 -2.40 8.46
N ASP A 59 -6.61 -1.55 9.44
CA ASP A 59 -7.57 -0.65 10.10
C ASP A 59 -8.16 0.34 9.10
N ILE A 60 -9.41 0.11 8.67
CA ILE A 60 -10.06 0.93 7.63
C ILE A 60 -10.16 2.40 8.04
N PRO A 61 -10.65 2.77 9.25
CA PRO A 61 -10.72 4.19 9.63
C PRO A 61 -9.37 4.89 9.57
N GLN A 62 -8.31 4.27 10.04
CA GLN A 62 -6.96 4.84 9.99
C GLN A 62 -6.45 4.91 8.55
N GLY A 63 -6.71 3.87 7.75
CA GLY A 63 -6.33 3.83 6.35
C GLY A 63 -7.01 4.92 5.54
N VAL A 64 -8.32 5.12 5.73
CA VAL A 64 -9.07 6.18 5.06
C VAL A 64 -8.50 7.55 5.41
N LYS A 65 -8.21 7.80 6.69
CA LYS A 65 -7.64 9.07 7.13
C LYS A 65 -6.30 9.35 6.46
N ARG A 66 -5.44 8.34 6.37
CA ARG A 66 -4.14 8.47 5.69
C ARG A 66 -4.31 8.71 4.19
N LEU A 67 -5.25 8.02 3.55
CA LEU A 67 -5.53 8.17 2.13
C LEU A 67 -6.08 9.57 1.82
N GLU A 68 -6.90 10.13 2.69
CA GLU A 68 -7.37 11.51 2.54
C GLU A 68 -6.20 12.49 2.52
N THR A 69 -5.17 12.26 3.33
CA THR A 69 -3.95 13.06 3.30
C THR A 69 -3.25 12.92 1.95
N GLU A 70 -3.19 11.72 1.38
CA GLU A 70 -2.56 11.48 0.09
C GLU A 70 -3.31 12.14 -1.07
N LEU A 71 -4.61 12.40 -0.95
CA LEU A 71 -5.36 13.15 -1.96
C LEU A 71 -4.84 14.58 -2.15
N GLN A 72 -4.14 15.11 -1.16
CA GLN A 72 -3.54 16.44 -1.23
C GLN A 72 -2.08 16.40 -1.67
N SER A 73 -1.57 15.21 -1.97
CA SER A 73 -0.19 15.02 -2.39
C SER A 73 0.07 15.63 -3.76
N ALA A 74 1.27 16.19 -3.95
CA ALA A 74 1.74 16.62 -5.26
C ALA A 74 2.14 15.43 -6.15
N ASN A 75 2.29 14.25 -5.57
CA ASN A 75 2.62 13.02 -6.33
C ASN A 75 1.35 12.49 -6.99
N ILE A 76 1.32 12.53 -8.32
CA ILE A 76 0.15 12.11 -9.10
C ILE A 76 -0.19 10.65 -8.89
N GLN A 77 0.80 9.78 -8.81
CA GLN A 77 0.56 8.35 -8.58
C GLN A 77 -0.04 8.09 -7.20
N ALA A 78 0.47 8.75 -6.17
CA ALA A 78 -0.06 8.61 -4.81
C ALA A 78 -1.52 9.07 -4.74
N LYS A 79 -1.83 10.20 -5.37
CA LYS A 79 -3.19 10.74 -5.41
C LYS A 79 -4.13 9.82 -6.16
N SER A 80 -3.74 9.33 -7.32
CA SER A 80 -4.55 8.41 -8.13
C SER A 80 -4.80 7.10 -7.40
N GLN A 81 -3.77 6.54 -6.75
CA GLN A 81 -3.89 5.31 -6.01
C GLN A 81 -4.79 5.46 -4.78
N ALA A 82 -4.72 6.62 -4.11
CA ALA A 82 -5.60 6.91 -2.99
C ALA A 82 -7.07 6.95 -3.42
N ILE A 83 -7.37 7.59 -4.54
CA ILE A 83 -8.72 7.65 -5.11
C ILE A 83 -9.19 6.23 -5.45
N HIS A 84 -8.36 5.44 -6.11
CA HIS A 84 -8.66 4.06 -6.50
C HIS A 84 -8.98 3.21 -5.27
N THR A 85 -8.16 3.29 -4.23
CA THR A 85 -8.34 2.53 -3.00
C THR A 85 -9.60 2.96 -2.26
N LEU A 86 -9.85 4.27 -2.13
CA LEU A 86 -11.04 4.78 -1.47
C LEU A 86 -12.32 4.35 -2.18
N SER A 87 -12.29 4.20 -3.50
CA SER A 87 -13.46 3.74 -4.26
C SER A 87 -13.86 2.31 -3.95
N LYS A 88 -12.96 1.51 -3.37
CA LYS A 88 -13.20 0.11 -3.01
C LYS A 88 -13.68 -0.06 -1.56
N ILE A 89 -13.61 0.96 -0.76
CA ILE A 89 -14.07 0.97 0.63
C ILE A 89 -15.52 1.48 0.71
#